data_6d02a896dcebd03790ea6f3fd8aeb908
#
_entry.id   6d02a896dcebd03790ea6f3fd8aeb908
#
_cell.length_a   1.000
_cell.length_b   1.000
_cell.length_c   1.000
_cell.angle_alpha   90.00
_cell.angle_beta   90.00
_cell.angle_gamma   90.00
#
_symmetry.space_group_name_H-M   'P 1'
#
loop_
_entity.id
_entity.type
_entity.pdbx_description
1 polymer ?
#
loop_
_entity_poly.entity_id
_entity_poly.type
_entity_poly.pdbx_seq_one_letter_code
_entity_poly.pdbx_strand_id
1 'polypeptide(L)'
;MPNRCCGLGLLMVLAGCTQVGPDYEKPQTPWLGSWSTPMLEQAGRSAAAPDLRQWWAVFADPTLDALIAEADANNTNLRVAGLRIAEARAQLAIVQTGRYPQLQQLSAQSLYLKQDQSGTPSARDSVFWQSSVGFDIGWEIDFWGRFSRAIESADAVYFASQANYADAMLLLRAQVADTYFALRTAEARLAIAQENAKRQARSLEITERLFRHGENDELDWQQARTQYLATQATIPEFENQLNALRNVLCSLLGRPPGPLPQLAAGHGQLPLPDRAVLQDVPASLLQRRPDIRAAEQAVAAQSALVGVAEADLYPQLSLLGSIGWTFLSANHLPNTFDLAAGPSLIWNPFDYGRRKNTVRVEDARLQQLIELYQQGVREAAREADDAASGLVRSLQSATIRDQASQAAQRSLNLASSQYREGFADFQRVLDAQQLLLQQQDGYLVSRGNAVSSLVTLYKALGGGWDASRAPIDPATRQQMQQRTDWGELLDEPAPTAHAQGETE
;
A
#
# COMPACT_ATOMS: atom_id res chain seq x y z
N MET A 1 -57.89 11.88 -41.95
CA MET A 1 -56.70 11.07 -41.73
C MET A 1 -55.62 11.92 -41.10
N PRO A 2 -55.48 11.94 -39.80
CA PRO A 2 -54.19 12.19 -39.15
C PRO A 2 -54.06 11.42 -37.86
N ASN A 3 -53.61 10.16 -37.82
CA ASN A 3 -53.33 9.44 -36.59
C ASN A 3 -52.21 8.37 -36.73
N ARG A 4 -51.33 8.48 -37.72
CA ARG A 4 -50.25 7.51 -37.94
C ARG A 4 -48.85 8.00 -37.62
N CYS A 5 -48.64 9.32 -37.34
CA CYS A 5 -47.31 9.84 -37.01
C CYS A 5 -46.96 9.84 -35.51
N CYS A 6 -47.95 9.74 -34.60
CA CYS A 6 -47.63 9.69 -33.16
C CYS A 6 -47.14 8.32 -32.66
N GLY A 7 -47.35 7.25 -33.40
CA GLY A 7 -46.94 5.90 -32.96
C GLY A 7 -45.44 5.59 -33.16
N LEU A 8 -44.76 6.29 -34.08
CA LEU A 8 -43.33 6.04 -34.36
C LEU A 8 -42.39 6.73 -33.34
N GLY A 9 -42.85 7.84 -32.74
CA GLY A 9 -42.10 8.56 -31.71
C GLY A 9 -42.04 7.83 -30.36
N LEU A 10 -43.06 7.03 -30.05
CA LEU A 10 -43.15 6.31 -28.77
C LEU A 10 -42.38 4.97 -28.77
N LEU A 11 -42.08 4.42 -29.92
CA LEU A 11 -41.29 3.19 -30.08
C LEU A 11 -39.77 3.40 -29.98
N MET A 12 -39.28 4.64 -30.16
CA MET A 12 -37.83 4.96 -29.94
C MET A 12 -37.46 5.15 -28.47
N VAL A 13 -38.45 5.34 -27.58
CA VAL A 13 -38.17 5.51 -26.13
C VAL A 13 -37.99 4.18 -25.41
N LEU A 14 -38.35 3.04 -26.07
CA LEU A 14 -38.15 1.68 -25.54
C LEU A 14 -36.87 0.98 -25.97
N ALA A 15 -36.03 1.62 -26.81
CA ALA A 15 -34.67 1.20 -27.02
C ALA A 15 -33.84 1.59 -25.79
N GLY A 16 -33.61 0.65 -24.91
CA GLY A 16 -33.01 0.80 -23.58
C GLY A 16 -31.88 1.81 -23.52
N CYS A 17 -31.67 2.41 -22.35
CA CYS A 17 -30.54 3.29 -22.05
C CYS A 17 -29.25 2.65 -22.60
N THR A 18 -28.71 3.20 -23.68
CA THR A 18 -27.46 2.70 -24.28
C THR A 18 -26.30 3.36 -23.56
N GLN A 19 -25.70 2.65 -22.65
CA GLN A 19 -24.49 3.11 -21.98
C GLN A 19 -23.37 3.18 -23.03
N VAL A 20 -22.79 4.37 -23.22
CA VAL A 20 -21.69 4.60 -24.19
C VAL A 20 -20.32 4.40 -23.52
N GLY A 21 -19.29 4.31 -24.36
CA GLY A 21 -17.93 4.07 -23.91
C GLY A 21 -17.55 2.59 -23.82
N PRO A 22 -16.26 2.30 -23.62
CA PRO A 22 -15.76 0.94 -23.52
C PRO A 22 -16.21 0.29 -22.22
N ASP A 23 -16.62 -0.99 -22.30
CA ASP A 23 -16.72 -1.81 -21.11
C ASP A 23 -15.33 -2.20 -20.62
N TYR A 24 -15.19 -2.33 -19.30
CA TYR A 24 -13.91 -2.77 -18.74
C TYR A 24 -13.59 -4.20 -19.15
N GLU A 25 -12.43 -4.39 -19.75
CA GLU A 25 -11.83 -5.70 -19.99
C GLU A 25 -10.50 -5.79 -19.25
N LYS A 26 -10.30 -6.88 -18.52
CA LYS A 26 -9.04 -7.10 -17.80
C LYS A 26 -7.88 -7.15 -18.81
N PRO A 27 -6.84 -6.28 -18.65
CA PRO A 27 -5.71 -6.29 -19.55
C PRO A 27 -5.01 -7.63 -19.55
N GLN A 28 -4.75 -8.16 -20.74
CA GLN A 28 -3.98 -9.39 -20.88
C GLN A 28 -2.54 -9.13 -20.46
N THR A 29 -2.04 -9.96 -19.57
CA THR A 29 -0.65 -9.92 -19.11
C THR A 29 -0.05 -11.30 -19.32
N PRO A 30 1.19 -11.39 -19.82
CA PRO A 30 1.90 -12.65 -19.85
C PRO A 30 2.27 -13.02 -18.41
N TRP A 31 1.37 -13.71 -17.71
CA TRP A 31 1.67 -14.32 -16.42
C TRP A 31 2.75 -15.37 -16.59
N LEU A 32 3.68 -15.43 -15.64
CA LEU A 32 4.67 -16.50 -15.61
C LEU A 32 3.97 -17.86 -15.53
N GLY A 33 4.16 -18.69 -16.53
CA GLY A 33 3.72 -20.09 -16.50
C GLY A 33 4.56 -20.95 -15.55
N SER A 34 5.81 -20.56 -15.32
CA SER A 34 6.76 -21.23 -14.42
C SER A 34 7.82 -20.23 -13.95
N TRP A 35 8.45 -20.53 -12.82
CA TRP A 35 9.56 -19.74 -12.28
C TRP A 35 10.85 -19.99 -13.06
N SER A 36 11.71 -18.96 -13.23
CA SER A 36 13.04 -19.14 -13.86
C SER A 36 14.04 -19.83 -12.93
N THR A 37 13.86 -19.72 -11.63
CA THR A 37 14.69 -20.43 -10.64
C THR A 37 14.29 -21.88 -10.56
N PRO A 38 15.17 -22.87 -10.91
CA PRO A 38 14.80 -24.30 -10.99
C PRO A 38 14.23 -24.89 -9.71
N MET A 39 14.54 -24.31 -8.55
CA MET A 39 13.98 -24.73 -7.29
C MET A 39 12.53 -24.33 -7.08
N LEU A 40 12.12 -23.18 -7.60
CA LEU A 40 10.72 -22.75 -7.59
C LEU A 40 9.91 -23.51 -8.67
N GLU A 41 10.54 -23.94 -9.75
CA GLU A 41 9.90 -24.75 -10.79
C GLU A 41 9.47 -26.12 -10.23
N GLN A 42 10.25 -26.70 -9.32
CA GLN A 42 9.89 -27.94 -8.64
C GLN A 42 8.77 -27.74 -7.61
N ALA A 43 8.69 -26.55 -7.00
CA ALA A 43 7.70 -26.16 -6.01
C ALA A 43 6.29 -25.99 -6.58
N GLY A 44 6.16 -25.54 -7.82
CA GLY A 44 4.86 -25.27 -8.48
C GLY A 44 3.99 -26.52 -8.75
N ARG A 45 4.39 -27.70 -8.28
CA ARG A 45 3.67 -28.96 -8.48
C ARG A 45 2.78 -29.39 -7.31
N SER A 46 2.81 -28.67 -6.19
CA SER A 46 1.92 -28.95 -5.04
C SER A 46 0.52 -28.38 -5.28
N ALA A 47 -0.50 -29.20 -5.04
CA ALA A 47 -1.90 -28.87 -5.35
C ALA A 47 -2.59 -27.94 -4.32
N ALA A 48 -1.97 -27.64 -3.19
CA ALA A 48 -2.56 -26.80 -2.14
C ALA A 48 -1.73 -25.52 -1.95
N ALA A 49 -2.36 -24.36 -2.24
CA ALA A 49 -1.71 -23.09 -1.93
C ALA A 49 -1.60 -22.93 -0.40
N PRO A 50 -0.41 -22.60 0.14
CA PRO A 50 -0.23 -22.39 1.56
C PRO A 50 -1.09 -21.20 2.06
N ASP A 51 -1.55 -21.27 3.31
CA ASP A 51 -2.18 -20.11 3.96
C ASP A 51 -1.11 -19.05 4.27
N LEU A 52 -1.02 -18.06 3.42
CA LEU A 52 -0.03 -16.99 3.52
C LEU A 52 -0.46 -15.85 4.48
N ARG A 53 -1.64 -15.93 5.12
CA ARG A 53 -2.15 -14.83 5.96
C ARG A 53 -1.27 -14.55 7.17
N GLN A 54 -0.68 -15.61 7.74
CA GLN A 54 0.23 -15.53 8.89
C GLN A 54 1.58 -16.20 8.57
N TRP A 55 2.18 -15.84 7.43
CA TRP A 55 3.41 -16.46 6.95
C TRP A 55 4.56 -16.41 7.98
N TRP A 56 4.60 -15.39 8.87
CA TRP A 56 5.65 -15.26 9.88
C TRP A 56 5.58 -16.35 10.97
N ALA A 57 4.46 -17.09 11.10
CA ALA A 57 4.33 -18.21 12.00
C ALA A 57 5.36 -19.34 11.70
N VAL A 58 5.93 -19.37 10.49
CA VAL A 58 7.03 -20.28 10.12
C VAL A 58 8.25 -20.12 11.03
N PHE A 59 8.44 -18.94 11.63
CA PHE A 59 9.56 -18.70 12.54
C PHE A 59 9.31 -19.15 13.96
N ALA A 60 8.07 -19.51 14.33
CA ALA A 60 7.66 -19.93 15.67
C ALA A 60 8.19 -19.00 16.79
N ASP A 61 8.18 -17.67 16.53
CA ASP A 61 8.71 -16.66 17.43
C ASP A 61 7.57 -15.81 18.03
N PRO A 62 7.20 -16.03 19.30
CA PRO A 62 6.11 -15.31 19.95
C PRO A 62 6.42 -13.80 20.12
N THR A 63 7.69 -13.40 20.10
CA THR A 63 8.06 -11.97 20.14
C THR A 63 7.68 -11.29 18.84
N LEU A 64 7.95 -11.94 17.71
CA LEU A 64 7.56 -11.46 16.40
C LEU A 64 6.04 -11.35 16.27
N ASP A 65 5.31 -12.38 16.73
CA ASP A 65 3.84 -12.38 16.75
C ASP A 65 3.28 -11.18 17.52
N ALA A 66 3.84 -10.91 18.71
CA ALA A 66 3.43 -9.78 19.55
C ALA A 66 3.73 -8.42 18.88
N LEU A 67 4.89 -8.27 18.24
CA LEU A 67 5.28 -7.05 17.54
C LEU A 67 4.37 -6.78 16.34
N ILE A 68 4.05 -7.80 15.55
CA ILE A 68 3.14 -7.67 14.40
C ILE A 68 1.73 -7.31 14.90
N ALA A 69 1.22 -7.97 15.91
CA ALA A 69 -0.10 -7.67 16.47
C ALA A 69 -0.20 -6.24 16.99
N GLU A 70 0.86 -5.74 17.62
CA GLU A 70 0.94 -4.36 18.11
C GLU A 70 1.04 -3.35 16.97
N ALA A 71 1.87 -3.62 15.94
CA ALA A 71 1.97 -2.77 14.76
C ALA A 71 0.63 -2.67 14.03
N ASP A 72 -0.05 -3.79 13.84
CA ASP A 72 -1.37 -3.85 13.24
C ASP A 72 -2.40 -2.96 13.99
N ALA A 73 -2.32 -2.92 15.31
CA ALA A 73 -3.25 -2.14 16.14
C ALA A 73 -2.95 -0.63 16.11
N ASN A 74 -1.66 -0.24 16.07
CA ASN A 74 -1.26 1.13 16.39
C ASN A 74 -0.59 1.88 15.24
N ASN A 75 -0.21 1.21 14.15
CA ASN A 75 0.52 1.88 13.07
C ASN A 75 -0.31 2.96 12.40
N THR A 76 0.22 4.17 12.35
CA THR A 76 -0.46 5.35 11.81
C THR A 76 -0.76 5.21 10.31
N ASN A 77 0.18 4.68 9.52
CA ASN A 77 -0.01 4.54 8.07
C ASN A 77 -1.12 3.54 7.75
N LEU A 78 -1.19 2.43 8.49
CA LEU A 78 -2.26 1.45 8.33
C LEU A 78 -3.62 2.03 8.72
N ARG A 79 -3.69 2.80 9.82
CA ARG A 79 -4.93 3.49 10.23
C ARG A 79 -5.37 4.53 9.20
N VAL A 80 -4.43 5.30 8.62
CA VAL A 80 -4.73 6.25 7.53
C VAL A 80 -5.26 5.51 6.30
N ALA A 81 -4.66 4.38 5.93
CA ALA A 81 -5.14 3.57 4.82
C ALA A 81 -6.59 3.06 5.06
N GLY A 82 -6.91 2.65 6.29
CA GLY A 82 -8.28 2.28 6.68
C GLY A 82 -9.28 3.44 6.57
N LEU A 83 -8.87 4.65 6.97
CA LEU A 83 -9.72 5.85 6.85
C LEU A 83 -9.96 6.26 5.38
N ARG A 84 -9.02 5.98 4.48
CA ARG A 84 -9.21 6.20 3.03
C ARG A 84 -10.29 5.32 2.43
N ILE A 85 -10.55 4.15 3.00
CA ILE A 85 -11.70 3.31 2.59
C ILE A 85 -13.02 4.01 2.91
N ALA A 86 -13.15 4.59 4.12
CA ALA A 86 -14.35 5.35 4.49
C ALA A 86 -14.52 6.60 3.63
N GLU A 87 -13.42 7.30 3.31
CA GLU A 87 -13.42 8.43 2.39
C GLU A 87 -13.92 8.02 1.00
N ALA A 88 -13.34 6.97 0.41
CA ALA A 88 -13.73 6.47 -0.91
C ALA A 88 -15.21 6.02 -0.94
N ARG A 89 -15.68 5.39 0.15
CA ARG A 89 -17.09 5.00 0.29
C ARG A 89 -18.02 6.21 0.34
N ALA A 90 -17.65 7.26 1.05
CA ALA A 90 -18.40 8.50 1.08
C ALA A 90 -18.41 9.20 -0.31
N GLN A 91 -17.29 9.20 -1.02
CA GLN A 91 -17.21 9.71 -2.39
C GLN A 91 -18.07 8.91 -3.35
N LEU A 92 -18.07 7.57 -3.26
CA LEU A 92 -18.99 6.71 -4.02
C LEU A 92 -20.47 7.08 -3.73
N ALA A 93 -20.84 7.26 -2.45
CA ALA A 93 -22.19 7.67 -2.08
C ALA A 93 -22.57 9.03 -2.70
N ILE A 94 -21.65 10.00 -2.74
CA ILE A 94 -21.85 11.29 -3.42
C ILE A 94 -22.13 11.08 -4.91
N VAL A 95 -21.31 10.28 -5.60
CA VAL A 95 -21.49 10.02 -7.04
C VAL A 95 -22.79 9.29 -7.33
N GLN A 96 -23.22 8.37 -6.46
CA GLN A 96 -24.50 7.64 -6.57
C GLN A 96 -25.71 8.58 -6.53
N THR A 97 -25.61 9.75 -5.90
CA THR A 97 -26.70 10.74 -5.90
C THR A 97 -27.03 11.28 -7.30
N GLY A 98 -26.08 11.15 -8.24
CA GLY A 98 -26.31 11.51 -9.64
C GLY A 98 -27.44 10.75 -10.34
N ARG A 99 -27.91 9.63 -9.80
CA ARG A 99 -29.09 8.90 -10.28
C ARG A 99 -30.42 9.59 -9.99
N TYR A 100 -30.45 10.50 -9.01
CA TYR A 100 -31.63 11.21 -8.53
C TYR A 100 -31.62 12.65 -9.09
N PRO A 101 -32.76 13.39 -8.96
CA PRO A 101 -32.75 14.80 -9.35
C PRO A 101 -31.59 15.57 -8.73
N GLN A 102 -30.69 16.10 -9.57
CA GLN A 102 -29.43 16.70 -9.11
C GLN A 102 -29.64 18.12 -8.57
N LEU A 103 -30.70 18.81 -9.03
CA LEU A 103 -31.08 20.13 -8.54
C LEU A 103 -32.37 20.01 -7.73
N GLN A 104 -32.34 20.38 -6.48
CA GLN A 104 -33.49 20.53 -5.58
C GLN A 104 -33.18 21.75 -4.71
N GLN A 105 -33.69 22.92 -5.11
CA GLN A 105 -33.30 24.16 -4.49
C GLN A 105 -34.53 24.97 -4.05
N LEU A 106 -34.63 25.25 -2.75
CA LEU A 106 -35.51 26.26 -2.21
C LEU A 106 -34.78 27.58 -2.14
N SER A 107 -35.32 28.60 -2.82
CA SER A 107 -34.74 29.94 -2.84
C SER A 107 -35.73 30.95 -2.27
N ALA A 108 -35.22 31.91 -1.51
CA ALA A 108 -35.98 33.07 -1.04
C ALA A 108 -35.08 34.31 -1.17
N GLN A 109 -35.61 35.35 -1.77
CA GLN A 109 -34.86 36.61 -1.93
C GLN A 109 -35.79 37.81 -1.76
N SER A 110 -35.23 38.92 -1.27
CA SER A 110 -35.93 40.20 -1.23
C SER A 110 -34.96 41.29 -1.74
N LEU A 111 -35.35 41.92 -2.83
CA LEU A 111 -34.51 42.88 -3.54
C LEU A 111 -35.20 44.26 -3.53
N TYR A 112 -34.44 45.29 -3.25
CA TYR A 112 -34.86 46.67 -3.45
C TYR A 112 -34.50 47.11 -4.87
N LEU A 113 -35.51 47.34 -5.70
CA LEU A 113 -35.33 47.65 -7.11
C LEU A 113 -35.71 49.12 -7.35
N LYS A 114 -34.82 49.83 -8.01
CA LYS A 114 -35.10 51.11 -8.65
C LYS A 114 -35.09 50.90 -10.14
N GLN A 115 -36.24 51.05 -10.79
CA GLN A 115 -36.42 50.90 -12.21
C GLN A 115 -36.64 52.28 -12.82
N ASP A 116 -35.67 52.74 -13.60
CA ASP A 116 -35.69 54.00 -14.29
C ASP A 116 -36.10 53.72 -15.76
N GLN A 117 -37.29 54.19 -16.15
CA GLN A 117 -37.82 54.04 -17.51
C GLN A 117 -37.65 55.30 -18.30
N SER A 118 -36.46 55.56 -18.80
CA SER A 118 -36.20 56.67 -19.73
C SER A 118 -36.63 56.34 -21.15
N GLY A 119 -37.53 57.12 -21.73
CA GLY A 119 -37.86 57.03 -23.16
C GLY A 119 -39.36 56.97 -23.55
N THR A 120 -40.33 56.95 -22.64
CA THR A 120 -41.75 57.07 -22.90
C THR A 120 -42.34 58.22 -22.11
N PRO A 121 -43.25 59.07 -22.73
CA PRO A 121 -43.81 60.22 -22.04
C PRO A 121 -44.66 59.99 -20.79
N SER A 122 -44.92 58.75 -20.45
CA SER A 122 -45.68 58.34 -19.25
C SER A 122 -44.87 57.45 -18.29
N ALA A 123 -43.56 57.32 -18.49
CA ALA A 123 -42.72 56.51 -17.65
C ALA A 123 -42.49 57.19 -16.29
N ARG A 124 -42.78 56.52 -15.21
CA ARG A 124 -42.46 56.93 -13.83
C ARG A 124 -41.40 56.04 -13.30
N ASP A 125 -40.35 56.63 -12.72
CA ASP A 125 -39.39 55.90 -11.90
C ASP A 125 -40.17 55.14 -10.81
N SER A 126 -40.00 53.84 -10.80
CA SER A 126 -40.63 52.98 -9.78
C SER A 126 -39.55 52.44 -8.85
N VAL A 127 -39.81 52.61 -7.55
CA VAL A 127 -38.96 52.06 -6.51
C VAL A 127 -39.85 51.10 -5.70
N PHE A 128 -39.44 49.86 -5.64
CA PHE A 128 -40.22 48.83 -4.96
C PHE A 128 -39.37 47.70 -4.42
N TRP A 129 -39.89 46.97 -3.44
CA TRP A 129 -39.34 45.71 -3.00
C TRP A 129 -39.95 44.59 -3.83
N GLN A 130 -39.10 43.69 -4.32
CA GLN A 130 -39.48 42.43 -4.90
C GLN A 130 -39.04 41.33 -3.97
N SER A 131 -39.99 40.55 -3.43
CA SER A 131 -39.69 39.36 -2.62
C SER A 131 -40.17 38.13 -3.38
N SER A 132 -39.34 37.15 -3.53
CA SER A 132 -39.71 35.88 -4.17
C SER A 132 -39.30 34.72 -3.32
N VAL A 133 -40.16 33.68 -3.36
CA VAL A 133 -39.88 32.34 -2.80
C VAL A 133 -40.17 31.34 -3.89
N GLY A 134 -39.22 30.44 -4.14
CA GLY A 134 -39.37 29.44 -5.20
C GLY A 134 -38.70 28.15 -4.85
N PHE A 135 -39.18 27.08 -5.45
CA PHE A 135 -38.58 25.75 -5.44
C PHE A 135 -38.29 25.30 -6.87
N ASP A 136 -37.03 24.97 -7.15
CA ASP A 136 -36.55 24.49 -8.43
C ASP A 136 -36.14 23.02 -8.33
N ILE A 137 -36.54 22.23 -9.31
CA ILE A 137 -36.11 20.84 -9.46
C ILE A 137 -35.57 20.64 -10.87
N GLY A 138 -34.41 19.95 -10.95
CA GLY A 138 -33.78 19.60 -12.21
C GLY A 138 -33.22 18.18 -12.13
N TRP A 139 -33.59 17.38 -13.11
CA TRP A 139 -33.12 15.99 -13.21
C TRP A 139 -32.60 15.72 -14.63
N GLU A 140 -31.29 15.54 -14.76
CA GLU A 140 -30.71 15.01 -15.99
C GLU A 140 -30.89 13.49 -16.01
N ILE A 141 -31.55 13.00 -17.05
CA ILE A 141 -31.81 11.57 -17.25
C ILE A 141 -30.55 10.93 -17.80
N ASP A 142 -30.09 9.84 -17.20
CA ASP A 142 -28.89 9.10 -17.60
C ASP A 142 -29.10 8.25 -18.86
N PHE A 143 -29.44 8.92 -19.96
CA PHE A 143 -29.77 8.24 -21.22
C PHE A 143 -28.53 7.60 -21.87
N TRP A 144 -27.36 8.27 -21.76
CA TRP A 144 -26.09 7.85 -22.35
C TRP A 144 -25.15 7.18 -21.35
N GLY A 145 -25.59 6.97 -20.13
CA GLY A 145 -24.83 6.30 -19.08
C GLY A 145 -23.75 7.15 -18.41
N ARG A 146 -23.78 8.46 -18.51
CA ARG A 146 -22.79 9.37 -17.91
C ARG A 146 -22.69 9.17 -16.39
N PHE A 147 -23.82 9.15 -15.69
CA PHE A 147 -23.84 8.93 -14.24
C PHE A 147 -23.54 7.48 -13.88
N SER A 148 -24.03 6.53 -14.67
CA SER A 148 -23.74 5.10 -14.48
C SER A 148 -22.26 4.82 -14.61
N ARG A 149 -21.55 5.38 -15.61
CA ARG A 149 -20.10 5.26 -15.78
C ARG A 149 -19.33 5.97 -14.67
N ALA A 150 -19.82 7.14 -14.20
CA ALA A 150 -19.19 7.82 -13.06
C ALA A 150 -19.30 6.97 -11.78
N ILE A 151 -20.42 6.29 -11.55
CA ILE A 151 -20.61 5.38 -10.41
C ILE A 151 -19.69 4.15 -10.56
N GLU A 152 -19.61 3.55 -11.74
CA GLU A 152 -18.68 2.45 -12.04
C GLU A 152 -17.24 2.84 -11.73
N SER A 153 -16.81 4.04 -12.15
CA SER A 153 -15.49 4.58 -11.82
C SER A 153 -15.29 4.73 -10.31
N ALA A 154 -16.24 5.33 -9.60
CA ALA A 154 -16.15 5.54 -8.16
C ALA A 154 -16.17 4.22 -7.37
N ASP A 155 -16.90 3.22 -7.84
CA ASP A 155 -16.93 1.88 -7.26
C ASP A 155 -15.58 1.18 -7.41
N ALA A 156 -14.97 1.26 -8.59
CA ALA A 156 -13.62 0.75 -8.82
C ALA A 156 -12.57 1.46 -7.93
N VAL A 157 -12.68 2.78 -7.73
CA VAL A 157 -11.82 3.53 -6.80
C VAL A 157 -12.00 3.04 -5.35
N TYR A 158 -13.24 2.74 -4.94
CA TYR A 158 -13.51 2.17 -3.63
C TYR A 158 -12.85 0.80 -3.46
N PHE A 159 -12.95 -0.11 -4.43
CA PHE A 159 -12.24 -1.40 -4.39
C PHE A 159 -10.71 -1.23 -4.43
N ALA A 160 -10.19 -0.26 -5.19
CA ALA A 160 -8.78 0.07 -5.16
C ALA A 160 -8.32 0.51 -3.76
N SER A 161 -9.15 1.26 -3.03
CA SER A 161 -8.83 1.69 -1.65
C SER A 161 -8.74 0.52 -0.68
N GLN A 162 -9.59 -0.50 -0.83
CA GLN A 162 -9.52 -1.74 -0.06
C GLN A 162 -8.25 -2.54 -0.37
N ALA A 163 -7.89 -2.64 -1.64
CA ALA A 163 -6.66 -3.30 -2.06
C ALA A 163 -5.41 -2.56 -1.53
N ASN A 164 -5.40 -1.23 -1.55
CA ASN A 164 -4.33 -0.41 -0.97
C ASN A 164 -4.20 -0.58 0.55
N TYR A 165 -5.29 -0.79 1.27
CA TYR A 165 -5.26 -1.11 2.70
C TYR A 165 -4.62 -2.49 2.95
N ALA A 166 -4.99 -3.49 2.15
CA ALA A 166 -4.39 -4.82 2.22
C ALA A 166 -2.88 -4.78 1.90
N ASP A 167 -2.46 -3.96 0.91
CA ASP A 167 -1.06 -3.73 0.58
C ASP A 167 -0.30 -3.05 1.73
N ALA A 168 -0.88 -2.00 2.33
CA ALA A 168 -0.30 -1.33 3.48
C ALA A 168 -0.09 -2.29 4.67
N MET A 169 -1.03 -3.22 4.91
CA MET A 169 -0.92 -4.26 5.94
C MET A 169 0.20 -5.24 5.63
N LEU A 170 0.27 -5.73 4.39
CA LEU A 170 1.32 -6.62 3.91
C LEU A 170 2.70 -5.99 4.08
N LEU A 171 2.88 -4.76 3.61
CA LEU A 171 4.14 -4.01 3.71
C LEU A 171 4.55 -3.76 5.16
N LEU A 172 3.60 -3.37 6.03
CA LEU A 172 3.85 -3.16 7.45
C LEU A 172 4.37 -4.43 8.13
N ARG A 173 3.69 -5.55 7.95
CA ARG A 173 4.05 -6.85 8.55
C ARG A 173 5.42 -7.33 8.07
N ALA A 174 5.69 -7.19 6.76
CA ALA A 174 7.00 -7.51 6.20
C ALA A 174 8.10 -6.60 6.77
N GLN A 175 7.86 -5.30 6.91
CA GLN A 175 8.83 -4.36 7.44
C GLN A 175 9.10 -4.57 8.93
N VAL A 176 8.08 -4.91 9.73
CA VAL A 176 8.27 -5.29 11.15
C VAL A 176 9.15 -6.52 11.26
N ALA A 177 8.86 -7.58 10.49
CA ALA A 177 9.64 -8.82 10.52
C ALA A 177 11.08 -8.59 10.06
N ASP A 178 11.31 -7.88 8.95
CA ASP A 178 12.65 -7.60 8.44
C ASP A 178 13.47 -6.75 9.43
N THR A 179 12.89 -5.70 10.00
CA THR A 179 13.55 -4.87 11.02
C THR A 179 13.85 -5.66 12.29
N TYR A 180 12.94 -6.52 12.72
CA TYR A 180 13.14 -7.40 13.87
C TYR A 180 14.31 -8.36 13.65
N PHE A 181 14.38 -9.05 12.51
CA PHE A 181 15.49 -9.97 12.22
C PHE A 181 16.81 -9.24 11.93
N ALA A 182 16.77 -8.03 11.37
CA ALA A 182 17.95 -7.18 11.27
C ALA A 182 18.49 -6.82 12.67
N LEU A 183 17.61 -6.52 13.64
CA LEU A 183 17.99 -6.27 15.03
C LEU A 183 18.61 -7.53 15.67
N ARG A 184 17.98 -8.70 15.50
CA ARG A 184 18.53 -9.98 16.01
C ARG A 184 19.90 -10.31 15.41
N THR A 185 20.07 -10.00 14.11
CA THR A 185 21.38 -10.15 13.44
C THR A 185 22.42 -9.22 14.05
N ALA A 186 22.09 -7.96 14.30
CA ALA A 186 23.01 -7.00 14.92
C ALA A 186 23.34 -7.37 16.36
N GLU A 187 22.40 -7.88 17.14
CA GLU A 187 22.64 -8.41 18.50
C GLU A 187 23.63 -9.58 18.50
N ALA A 188 23.46 -10.53 17.59
CA ALA A 188 24.37 -11.67 17.47
C ALA A 188 25.76 -11.22 17.02
N ARG A 189 25.88 -10.25 16.11
CA ARG A 189 27.16 -9.68 15.68
C ARG A 189 27.85 -8.93 16.81
N LEU A 190 27.13 -8.14 17.59
CA LEU A 190 27.65 -7.47 18.79
C LEU A 190 28.21 -8.48 19.79
N ALA A 191 27.49 -9.57 20.06
CA ALA A 191 27.93 -10.60 20.99
C ALA A 191 29.25 -11.27 20.53
N ILE A 192 29.37 -11.56 19.21
CA ILE A 192 30.63 -12.08 18.63
C ILE A 192 31.76 -11.06 18.74
N ALA A 193 31.53 -9.78 18.43
CA ALA A 193 32.53 -8.72 18.57
C ALA A 193 33.01 -8.60 20.01
N GLN A 194 32.12 -8.60 20.99
CA GLN A 194 32.46 -8.55 22.42
C GLN A 194 33.27 -9.77 22.87
N GLU A 195 32.89 -10.98 22.42
CA GLU A 195 33.59 -12.20 22.77
C GLU A 195 35.00 -12.23 22.14
N ASN A 196 35.16 -11.77 20.89
CA ASN A 196 36.46 -11.66 20.26
C ASN A 196 37.33 -10.57 20.92
N ALA A 197 36.74 -9.44 21.30
CA ALA A 197 37.48 -8.40 22.06
C ALA A 197 37.99 -8.94 23.41
N LYS A 198 37.20 -9.78 24.13
CA LYS A 198 37.70 -10.44 25.36
C LYS A 198 38.86 -11.38 25.11
N ARG A 199 38.84 -12.17 24.02
CA ARG A 199 39.97 -13.07 23.63
C ARG A 199 41.20 -12.27 23.27
N GLN A 200 41.05 -11.19 22.50
CA GLN A 200 42.15 -10.29 22.10
C GLN A 200 42.74 -9.52 23.28
N ALA A 201 41.87 -9.07 24.23
CA ALA A 201 42.36 -8.47 25.48
C ALA A 201 43.29 -9.40 26.26
N ARG A 202 42.92 -10.71 26.31
CA ARG A 202 43.79 -11.70 26.95
C ARG A 202 45.09 -11.92 26.20
N SER A 203 45.08 -11.92 24.86
CA SER A 203 46.31 -11.99 24.05
C SER A 203 47.18 -10.75 24.26
N LEU A 204 46.61 -9.55 24.32
CA LEU A 204 47.30 -8.32 24.62
C LEU A 204 47.98 -8.34 26.00
N GLU A 205 47.25 -8.82 27.04
CA GLU A 205 47.84 -8.95 28.38
C GLU A 205 49.04 -9.88 28.41
N ILE A 206 48.97 -11.00 27.68
CA ILE A 206 50.08 -11.96 27.59
C ILE A 206 51.29 -11.34 26.87
N THR A 207 51.12 -10.74 25.70
CA THR A 207 52.21 -10.12 24.93
C THR A 207 52.82 -8.94 25.67
N GLU A 208 52.04 -8.09 26.36
CA GLU A 208 52.52 -7.01 27.20
C GLU A 208 53.41 -7.54 28.35
N ARG A 209 53.00 -8.61 29.01
CA ARG A 209 53.76 -9.24 30.08
C ARG A 209 55.08 -9.79 29.57
N LEU A 210 55.11 -10.52 28.47
CA LEU A 210 56.30 -11.08 27.85
C LEU A 210 57.28 -9.98 27.40
N PHE A 211 56.78 -8.88 26.80
CA PHE A 211 57.59 -7.73 26.46
C PHE A 211 58.26 -7.07 27.69
N ARG A 212 57.49 -6.84 28.78
CA ARG A 212 58.04 -6.26 30.01
C ARG A 212 59.15 -7.13 30.67
N HIS A 213 59.10 -8.46 30.46
CA HIS A 213 60.11 -9.38 30.94
C HIS A 213 61.28 -9.58 29.94
N GLY A 214 61.20 -8.93 28.76
CA GLY A 214 62.24 -9.06 27.74
C GLY A 214 62.23 -10.39 26.98
N GLU A 215 61.11 -11.11 27.05
CA GLU A 215 60.93 -12.42 26.41
C GLU A 215 60.33 -12.31 24.98
N ASN A 216 59.74 -11.16 24.64
CA ASN A 216 59.13 -10.91 23.31
C ASN A 216 59.48 -9.48 22.79
N ASP A 217 59.32 -9.29 21.46
CA ASP A 217 59.49 -8.00 20.79
C ASP A 217 58.32 -7.06 21.07
N GLU A 218 58.58 -5.73 21.06
CA GLU A 218 57.57 -4.68 21.13
C GLU A 218 56.56 -4.78 19.98
N LEU A 219 56.98 -5.29 18.84
CA LEU A 219 56.11 -5.45 17.66
C LEU A 219 54.88 -6.31 17.98
N ASP A 220 55.08 -7.48 18.63
CA ASP A 220 54.01 -8.39 19.00
C ASP A 220 52.97 -7.71 19.93
N TRP A 221 53.46 -6.93 20.91
CA TRP A 221 52.61 -6.18 21.82
C TRP A 221 51.80 -5.10 21.08
N GLN A 222 52.43 -4.31 20.20
CA GLN A 222 51.74 -3.25 19.44
C GLN A 222 50.72 -3.84 18.44
N GLN A 223 51.03 -4.94 17.80
CA GLN A 223 50.12 -5.66 16.92
C GLN A 223 48.87 -6.19 17.69
N ALA A 224 49.10 -6.83 18.85
CA ALA A 224 48.00 -7.29 19.70
C ALA A 224 47.09 -6.13 20.16
N ARG A 225 47.72 -4.99 20.53
CA ARG A 225 47.00 -3.78 20.93
C ARG A 225 46.17 -3.19 19.78
N THR A 226 46.75 -3.12 18.59
CA THR A 226 46.06 -2.64 17.39
C THR A 226 44.83 -3.50 17.08
N GLN A 227 44.97 -4.81 17.09
CA GLN A 227 43.87 -5.75 16.82
C GLN A 227 42.73 -5.63 17.86
N TYR A 228 43.09 -5.54 19.15
CA TYR A 228 42.13 -5.35 20.22
C TYR A 228 41.36 -4.03 20.08
N LEU A 229 42.06 -2.91 19.86
CA LEU A 229 41.44 -1.60 19.71
C LEU A 229 40.55 -1.53 18.44
N ALA A 230 40.98 -2.16 17.35
CA ALA A 230 40.19 -2.24 16.12
C ALA A 230 38.88 -2.97 16.35
N THR A 231 38.89 -4.12 17.08
CA THR A 231 37.66 -4.84 17.41
C THR A 231 36.83 -4.05 18.41
N GLN A 232 37.42 -3.40 19.41
CA GLN A 232 36.71 -2.53 20.35
C GLN A 232 35.98 -1.39 19.67
N ALA A 233 36.54 -0.80 18.62
CA ALA A 233 35.94 0.28 17.86
C ALA A 233 34.66 -0.12 17.14
N THR A 234 34.49 -1.41 16.79
CA THR A 234 33.23 -1.89 16.16
C THR A 234 32.07 -2.03 17.14
N ILE A 235 32.31 -2.13 18.45
CA ILE A 235 31.26 -2.32 19.46
C ILE A 235 30.29 -1.12 19.50
N PRO A 236 30.75 0.15 19.64
CA PRO A 236 29.87 1.32 19.60
C PRO A 236 29.09 1.45 18.28
N GLU A 237 29.67 0.98 17.15
CA GLU A 237 28.98 0.98 15.86
C GLU A 237 27.78 0.05 15.88
N PHE A 238 27.93 -1.18 16.40
CA PHE A 238 26.80 -2.12 16.57
C PHE A 238 25.77 -1.61 17.58
N GLU A 239 26.19 -1.01 18.69
CA GLU A 239 25.27 -0.41 19.66
C GLU A 239 24.45 0.71 19.04
N ASN A 240 25.05 1.56 18.22
CA ASN A 240 24.34 2.61 17.47
C ASN A 240 23.37 2.01 16.44
N GLN A 241 23.78 0.96 15.73
CA GLN A 241 22.90 0.23 14.79
C GLN A 241 21.71 -0.37 15.50
N LEU A 242 21.91 -0.99 16.68
CA LEU A 242 20.82 -1.54 17.50
C LEU A 242 19.84 -0.45 17.95
N ASN A 243 20.33 0.70 18.37
CA ASN A 243 19.47 1.84 18.70
C ASN A 243 18.67 2.32 17.51
N ALA A 244 19.27 2.44 16.33
CA ALA A 244 18.60 2.83 15.12
C ALA A 244 17.47 1.84 14.75
N LEU A 245 17.75 0.53 14.74
CA LEU A 245 16.78 -0.52 14.46
C LEU A 245 15.63 -0.54 15.49
N ARG A 246 15.95 -0.35 16.78
CA ARG A 246 14.93 -0.23 17.83
C ARG A 246 14.01 0.97 17.61
N ASN A 247 14.57 2.12 17.22
CA ASN A 247 13.78 3.32 16.92
C ASN A 247 12.88 3.13 15.70
N VAL A 248 13.36 2.41 14.66
CA VAL A 248 12.52 2.04 13.51
C VAL A 248 11.37 1.13 13.96
N LEU A 249 11.63 0.10 14.80
CA LEU A 249 10.56 -0.73 15.37
C LEU A 249 9.56 0.11 16.17
N CYS A 250 10.01 1.00 17.05
CA CYS A 250 9.10 1.89 17.79
C CYS A 250 8.19 2.68 16.85
N SER A 251 8.73 3.22 15.75
CA SER A 251 7.94 3.94 14.74
C SER A 251 6.91 3.05 14.06
N LEU A 252 7.29 1.81 13.70
CA LEU A 252 6.36 0.84 13.09
C LEU A 252 5.24 0.43 14.05
N LEU A 253 5.55 0.37 15.37
CA LEU A 253 4.59 0.08 16.43
C LEU A 253 3.73 1.30 16.82
N GLY A 254 3.90 2.45 16.18
CA GLY A 254 3.19 3.69 16.52
C GLY A 254 3.59 4.29 17.87
N ARG A 255 4.82 4.01 18.33
CA ARG A 255 5.36 4.52 19.62
C ARG A 255 6.50 5.52 19.42
N PRO A 256 6.71 6.44 20.36
CA PRO A 256 7.95 7.22 20.39
C PRO A 256 9.16 6.32 20.66
N PRO A 257 10.39 6.76 20.31
CA PRO A 257 11.61 6.05 20.66
C PRO A 257 11.69 5.72 22.16
N GLY A 258 11.99 4.46 22.47
CA GLY A 258 12.04 3.99 23.86
C GLY A 258 12.38 2.51 23.99
N PRO A 259 12.36 1.97 25.22
CA PRO A 259 12.62 0.56 25.47
C PRO A 259 11.49 -0.32 24.94
N LEU A 260 11.86 -1.48 24.38
CA LEU A 260 10.97 -2.54 23.95
C LEU A 260 11.22 -3.79 24.81
N PRO A 261 10.52 -3.95 25.94
CA PRO A 261 10.79 -5.03 26.90
C PRO A 261 10.62 -6.44 26.28
N GLN A 262 9.71 -6.56 25.31
CA GLN A 262 9.48 -7.82 24.59
C GLN A 262 10.68 -8.34 23.82
N LEU A 263 11.65 -7.46 23.49
CA LEU A 263 12.89 -7.87 22.83
C LEU A 263 13.88 -8.60 23.73
N ALA A 264 13.69 -8.58 25.05
CA ALA A 264 14.56 -9.30 25.99
C ALA A 264 14.50 -10.82 25.78
N ALA A 265 13.36 -11.36 25.34
CA ALA A 265 13.25 -12.75 24.95
C ALA A 265 13.92 -13.01 23.60
N GLY A 266 14.61 -14.15 23.43
CA GLY A 266 15.24 -14.54 22.17
C GLY A 266 16.41 -13.67 21.71
N HIS A 267 17.06 -12.93 22.62
CA HIS A 267 18.17 -12.04 22.31
C HIS A 267 19.25 -12.74 21.47
N GLY A 268 19.58 -12.18 20.31
CA GLY A 268 20.59 -12.70 19.39
C GLY A 268 20.27 -14.02 18.70
N GLN A 269 19.05 -14.55 18.86
CA GLN A 269 18.62 -15.77 18.19
C GLN A 269 18.17 -15.46 16.77
N LEU A 270 18.75 -16.16 15.80
CA LEU A 270 18.40 -16.10 14.40
C LEU A 270 17.90 -17.47 13.95
N PRO A 271 16.66 -17.59 13.45
CA PRO A 271 16.20 -18.82 12.85
C PRO A 271 16.98 -19.12 11.57
N LEU A 272 17.13 -20.39 11.23
CA LEU A 272 17.59 -20.80 9.91
C LEU A 272 16.36 -21.26 9.13
N PRO A 273 15.95 -20.53 8.06
CA PRO A 273 14.83 -20.93 7.25
C PRO A 273 15.04 -22.31 6.62
N ASP A 274 13.99 -23.13 6.58
CA ASP A 274 14.04 -24.39 5.86
C ASP A 274 13.79 -24.15 4.36
N ARG A 275 14.52 -24.86 3.50
CA ARG A 275 14.30 -24.85 2.05
C ARG A 275 12.93 -25.41 1.66
N ALA A 276 12.33 -26.25 2.50
CA ALA A 276 11.00 -26.81 2.27
C ALA A 276 9.91 -25.74 2.08
N VAL A 277 10.10 -24.54 2.64
CA VAL A 277 9.20 -23.39 2.44
C VAL A 277 9.03 -23.00 0.96
N LEU A 278 10.01 -23.31 0.11
CA LEU A 278 9.94 -23.03 -1.33
C LEU A 278 9.09 -24.03 -2.11
N GLN A 279 8.68 -25.17 -1.50
CA GLN A 279 8.05 -26.28 -2.23
C GLN A 279 6.59 -26.01 -2.63
N ASP A 280 5.92 -24.99 -2.06
CA ASP A 280 4.49 -24.72 -2.22
C ASP A 280 4.18 -23.31 -2.77
N VAL A 281 4.98 -22.81 -3.73
CA VAL A 281 4.86 -21.44 -4.26
C VAL A 281 4.46 -21.44 -5.74
N PRO A 282 3.17 -21.60 -6.09
CA PRO A 282 2.73 -21.49 -7.48
C PRO A 282 2.80 -20.05 -7.99
N ALA A 283 3.16 -19.86 -9.26
CA ALA A 283 3.25 -18.54 -9.91
C ALA A 283 1.92 -17.78 -9.93
N SER A 284 0.79 -18.49 -9.84
CA SER A 284 -0.55 -17.91 -9.77
C SER A 284 -0.79 -17.06 -8.51
N LEU A 285 0.03 -17.20 -7.46
CA LEU A 285 -0.07 -16.36 -6.26
C LEU A 285 0.19 -14.88 -6.53
N LEU A 286 0.95 -14.54 -7.59
CA LEU A 286 1.17 -13.14 -7.97
C LEU A 286 -0.13 -12.40 -8.29
N GLN A 287 -1.17 -13.09 -8.76
CA GLN A 287 -2.48 -12.50 -9.03
C GLN A 287 -3.22 -12.08 -7.75
N ARG A 288 -2.84 -12.62 -6.59
CA ARG A 288 -3.45 -12.28 -5.29
C ARG A 288 -2.83 -11.05 -4.64
N ARG A 289 -1.74 -10.51 -5.19
CA ARG A 289 -1.05 -9.33 -4.65
C ARG A 289 -2.00 -8.13 -4.60
N PRO A 290 -2.10 -7.47 -3.44
CA PRO A 290 -3.00 -6.32 -3.29
C PRO A 290 -2.64 -5.13 -4.18
N ASP A 291 -1.34 -4.85 -4.39
CA ASP A 291 -0.85 -3.78 -5.27
C ASP A 291 -1.26 -4.00 -6.73
N ILE A 292 -1.20 -5.24 -7.23
CA ILE A 292 -1.66 -5.61 -8.57
C ILE A 292 -3.18 -5.44 -8.68
N ARG A 293 -3.94 -5.84 -7.65
CA ARG A 293 -5.39 -5.65 -7.61
C ARG A 293 -5.77 -4.17 -7.57
N ALA A 294 -5.04 -3.35 -6.82
CA ALA A 294 -5.26 -1.90 -6.80
C ALA A 294 -5.00 -1.28 -8.18
N ALA A 295 -3.93 -1.68 -8.86
CA ALA A 295 -3.61 -1.22 -10.21
C ALA A 295 -4.67 -1.67 -11.23
N GLU A 296 -5.19 -2.90 -11.12
CA GLU A 296 -6.30 -3.41 -11.94
C GLU A 296 -7.57 -2.56 -11.76
N GLN A 297 -7.93 -2.25 -10.52
CA GLN A 297 -9.09 -1.40 -10.23
C GLN A 297 -8.90 0.04 -10.73
N ALA A 298 -7.66 0.57 -10.74
CA ALA A 298 -7.37 1.87 -11.32
C ALA A 298 -7.58 1.89 -12.84
N VAL A 299 -7.26 0.79 -13.54
CA VAL A 299 -7.58 0.64 -14.99
C VAL A 299 -9.09 0.61 -15.19
N ALA A 300 -9.83 -0.15 -14.37
CA ALA A 300 -11.30 -0.22 -14.44
C ALA A 300 -11.95 1.16 -14.22
N ALA A 301 -11.49 1.91 -13.22
CA ALA A 301 -11.98 3.25 -12.93
C ALA A 301 -11.76 4.20 -14.12
N GLN A 302 -10.59 4.15 -14.74
CA GLN A 302 -10.26 5.00 -15.89
C GLN A 302 -11.01 4.60 -17.16
N SER A 303 -11.25 3.29 -17.37
CA SER A 303 -12.10 2.81 -18.48
C SER A 303 -13.49 3.42 -18.40
N ALA A 304 -14.10 3.43 -17.20
CA ALA A 304 -15.39 4.06 -16.99
C ALA A 304 -15.36 5.59 -17.23
N LEU A 305 -14.26 6.29 -16.89
CA LEU A 305 -14.11 7.73 -17.16
C LEU A 305 -14.03 8.07 -18.67
N VAL A 306 -13.51 7.16 -19.50
CA VAL A 306 -13.61 7.29 -20.97
C VAL A 306 -15.08 7.34 -21.37
N GLY A 307 -15.92 6.45 -20.81
CA GLY A 307 -17.36 6.44 -21.05
C GLY A 307 -18.08 7.71 -20.57
N VAL A 308 -17.67 8.27 -19.42
CA VAL A 308 -18.18 9.59 -18.96
C VAL A 308 -17.88 10.68 -19.98
N ALA A 309 -16.63 10.77 -20.46
CA ALA A 309 -16.21 11.75 -21.45
C ALA A 309 -16.89 11.55 -22.80
N GLU A 310 -17.17 10.31 -23.18
CA GLU A 310 -17.88 9.98 -24.41
C GLU A 310 -19.36 10.38 -24.34
N ALA A 311 -20.02 10.18 -23.19
CA ALA A 311 -21.40 10.61 -22.97
C ALA A 311 -21.59 12.11 -23.17
N ASP A 312 -20.58 12.92 -22.91
CA ASP A 312 -20.61 14.37 -23.14
C ASP A 312 -20.66 14.77 -24.62
N LEU A 313 -20.40 13.86 -25.57
CA LEU A 313 -20.57 14.10 -27.01
C LEU A 313 -22.05 14.20 -27.43
N TYR A 314 -22.93 13.62 -26.65
CA TYR A 314 -24.33 13.44 -26.97
C TYR A 314 -25.23 14.54 -26.34
N PRO A 315 -26.49 14.71 -26.81
CA PRO A 315 -27.44 15.63 -26.21
C PRO A 315 -27.80 15.24 -24.77
N GLN A 316 -27.78 16.20 -23.86
CA GLN A 316 -28.21 16.03 -22.47
C GLN A 316 -29.71 16.27 -22.39
N LEU A 317 -30.46 15.31 -21.86
CA LEU A 317 -31.90 15.38 -21.66
C LEU A 317 -32.20 15.58 -20.18
N SER A 318 -32.85 16.69 -19.82
CA SER A 318 -33.20 17.02 -18.44
C SER A 318 -34.70 17.26 -18.32
N LEU A 319 -35.26 16.91 -17.17
CA LEU A 319 -36.58 17.33 -16.73
C LEU A 319 -36.42 18.48 -15.76
N LEU A 320 -37.05 19.63 -16.06
CA LEU A 320 -36.97 20.83 -15.23
C LEU A 320 -38.35 21.12 -14.67
N GLY A 321 -38.43 21.58 -13.43
CA GLY A 321 -39.63 22.05 -12.78
C GLY A 321 -39.30 23.24 -11.88
N SER A 322 -40.17 24.24 -11.89
CA SER A 322 -40.13 25.36 -10.96
C SER A 322 -41.51 25.73 -10.47
N ILE A 323 -41.60 26.08 -9.20
CA ILE A 323 -42.79 26.64 -8.58
C ILE A 323 -42.38 27.85 -7.76
N GLY A 324 -43.00 28.99 -7.93
CA GLY A 324 -42.59 30.22 -7.26
C GLY A 324 -43.74 31.23 -7.04
N TRP A 325 -43.50 32.04 -6.04
CA TRP A 325 -44.34 33.21 -5.74
C TRP A 325 -43.47 34.44 -5.71
N THR A 326 -43.91 35.50 -6.42
CA THR A 326 -43.25 36.80 -6.41
C THR A 326 -44.21 37.84 -5.89
N PHE A 327 -43.78 38.55 -4.85
CA PHE A 327 -44.51 39.63 -4.21
C PHE A 327 -43.84 40.94 -4.50
N LEU A 328 -44.64 41.94 -4.92
CA LEU A 328 -44.16 43.27 -5.28
C LEU A 328 -44.80 44.32 -4.36
N SER A 329 -44.01 45.20 -3.75
CA SER A 329 -44.53 46.27 -2.88
C SER A 329 -45.09 47.46 -3.63
N ALA A 330 -45.02 47.49 -4.96
CA ALA A 330 -45.59 48.57 -5.78
C ALA A 330 -47.10 48.29 -6.04
N ASN A 331 -47.95 49.26 -5.71
CA ASN A 331 -49.42 49.14 -5.80
C ASN A 331 -49.94 48.91 -7.23
N HIS A 332 -49.09 48.89 -8.24
CA HIS A 332 -49.50 48.76 -9.66
C HIS A 332 -49.03 47.44 -10.28
N LEU A 333 -48.27 46.60 -9.56
CA LEU A 333 -47.76 45.34 -10.06
C LEU A 333 -48.42 44.18 -9.32
N PRO A 334 -48.97 43.19 -10.00
CA PRO A 334 -49.60 42.06 -9.37
C PRO A 334 -48.58 41.11 -8.77
N ASN A 335 -48.91 40.47 -7.65
CA ASN A 335 -48.19 39.31 -7.20
C ASN A 335 -48.38 38.17 -8.22
N THR A 336 -47.30 37.45 -8.51
CA THR A 336 -47.36 36.36 -9.50
C THR A 336 -47.08 35.02 -8.82
N PHE A 337 -47.80 34.00 -9.31
CA PHE A 337 -47.52 32.62 -9.05
C PHE A 337 -47.09 31.97 -10.34
N ASP A 338 -45.89 31.43 -10.35
CA ASP A 338 -45.27 30.81 -11.51
C ASP A 338 -45.11 29.32 -11.29
N LEU A 339 -45.60 28.51 -12.24
CA LEU A 339 -45.41 27.08 -12.30
C LEU A 339 -44.95 26.74 -13.72
N ALA A 340 -43.76 26.16 -13.82
CA ALA A 340 -43.22 25.68 -15.07
C ALA A 340 -42.71 24.25 -14.90
N ALA A 341 -42.98 23.39 -15.86
CA ALA A 341 -42.39 22.05 -15.91
C ALA A 341 -42.29 21.57 -17.36
N GLY A 342 -41.19 20.91 -17.68
CA GLY A 342 -40.99 20.39 -19.02
C GLY A 342 -39.63 19.75 -19.25
N PRO A 343 -39.47 19.04 -20.38
CA PRO A 343 -38.20 18.53 -20.83
C PRO A 343 -37.32 19.66 -21.39
N SER A 344 -36.01 19.56 -21.14
CA SER A 344 -34.98 20.43 -21.70
C SER A 344 -33.92 19.57 -22.36
N LEU A 345 -33.50 19.94 -23.57
CA LEU A 345 -32.45 19.26 -24.30
C LEU A 345 -31.35 20.28 -24.60
N ILE A 346 -30.13 19.97 -24.14
CA ILE A 346 -28.95 20.80 -24.35
C ILE A 346 -27.92 19.97 -25.13
N TRP A 347 -27.51 20.49 -26.27
CA TRP A 347 -26.49 19.89 -27.10
C TRP A 347 -25.59 20.94 -27.72
N ASN A 348 -24.28 20.74 -27.66
CA ASN A 348 -23.29 21.63 -28.25
C ASN A 348 -22.53 20.91 -29.38
N PRO A 349 -23.08 20.80 -30.58
CA PRO A 349 -22.49 20.03 -31.68
C PRO A 349 -21.23 20.70 -32.27
N PHE A 350 -21.08 22.00 -32.10
CA PHE A 350 -19.98 22.81 -32.67
C PHE A 350 -19.08 23.33 -31.54
N ASP A 351 -18.14 22.55 -31.07
CA ASP A 351 -17.17 22.90 -30.03
C ASP A 351 -15.71 22.85 -30.53
N TYR A 352 -15.52 22.87 -31.83
CA TYR A 352 -14.19 22.80 -32.47
C TYR A 352 -13.35 21.59 -32.04
N GLY A 353 -13.99 20.50 -31.66
CA GLY A 353 -13.36 19.27 -31.28
C GLY A 353 -12.92 19.17 -29.82
N ARG A 354 -13.31 20.12 -28.97
CA ARG A 354 -12.96 20.12 -27.52
C ARG A 354 -13.35 18.82 -26.85
N ARG A 355 -14.62 18.40 -26.98
CA ARG A 355 -15.12 17.17 -26.33
C ARG A 355 -14.46 15.91 -26.87
N LYS A 356 -14.24 15.80 -28.20
CA LYS A 356 -13.49 14.70 -28.79
C LYS A 356 -12.07 14.60 -28.25
N ASN A 357 -11.40 15.73 -28.04
CA ASN A 357 -10.07 15.74 -27.46
C ASN A 357 -10.10 15.39 -25.97
N THR A 358 -11.17 15.70 -25.23
CA THR A 358 -11.35 15.21 -23.85
C THR A 358 -11.42 13.68 -23.81
N VAL A 359 -12.21 13.04 -24.68
CA VAL A 359 -12.23 11.57 -24.79
C VAL A 359 -10.83 11.02 -25.08
N ARG A 360 -10.09 11.60 -26.01
CA ARG A 360 -8.71 11.18 -26.34
C ARG A 360 -7.75 11.33 -25.16
N VAL A 361 -7.94 12.34 -24.31
CA VAL A 361 -7.15 12.51 -23.08
C VAL A 361 -7.43 11.37 -22.11
N GLU A 362 -8.71 11.03 -21.89
CA GLU A 362 -9.07 9.93 -20.98
C GLU A 362 -8.62 8.57 -21.53
N ASP A 363 -8.73 8.34 -22.83
CA ASP A 363 -8.22 7.14 -23.49
C ASP A 363 -6.69 7.01 -23.37
N ALA A 364 -5.95 8.09 -23.57
CA ALA A 364 -4.50 8.09 -23.37
C ALA A 364 -4.10 7.82 -21.89
N ARG A 365 -4.90 8.28 -20.93
CA ARG A 365 -4.73 7.96 -19.50
C ARG A 365 -5.01 6.49 -19.23
N LEU A 366 -6.05 5.94 -19.86
CA LEU A 366 -6.36 4.51 -19.76
C LEU A 366 -5.17 3.67 -20.24
N GLN A 367 -4.60 4.01 -21.41
CA GLN A 367 -3.43 3.29 -21.93
C GLN A 367 -2.22 3.40 -21.00
N GLN A 368 -1.98 4.57 -20.38
CA GLN A 368 -0.91 4.73 -19.39
C GLN A 368 -1.10 3.79 -18.19
N LEU A 369 -2.33 3.66 -17.68
CA LEU A 369 -2.61 2.76 -16.54
C LEU A 369 -2.49 1.29 -16.92
N ILE A 370 -2.84 0.90 -18.15
CA ILE A 370 -2.62 -0.45 -18.69
C ILE A 370 -1.13 -0.78 -18.71
N GLU A 371 -0.28 0.13 -19.20
CA GLU A 371 1.18 -0.07 -19.22
C GLU A 371 1.75 -0.17 -17.79
N LEU A 372 1.29 0.67 -16.87
CA LEU A 372 1.70 0.62 -15.46
C LEU A 372 1.25 -0.68 -14.78
N TYR A 373 0.05 -1.17 -15.04
CA TYR A 373 -0.42 -2.46 -14.56
C TYR A 373 0.47 -3.61 -15.06
N GLN A 374 0.76 -3.64 -16.37
CA GLN A 374 1.65 -4.65 -16.95
C GLN A 374 3.07 -4.55 -16.40
N GLN A 375 3.58 -3.35 -16.16
CA GLN A 375 4.87 -3.15 -15.50
C GLN A 375 4.85 -3.70 -14.07
N GLY A 376 3.81 -3.40 -13.29
CA GLY A 376 3.63 -3.92 -11.94
C GLY A 376 3.67 -5.45 -11.87
N VAL A 377 3.00 -6.11 -12.82
CA VAL A 377 3.03 -7.59 -12.93
C VAL A 377 4.44 -8.11 -13.20
N ARG A 378 5.18 -7.49 -14.15
CA ARG A 378 6.58 -7.89 -14.45
C ARG A 378 7.50 -7.68 -13.24
N GLU A 379 7.32 -6.58 -12.52
CA GLU A 379 8.10 -6.25 -11.33
C GLU A 379 7.80 -7.23 -10.17
N ALA A 380 6.53 -7.57 -9.95
CA ALA A 380 6.14 -8.58 -8.97
C ALA A 380 6.79 -9.94 -9.24
N ALA A 381 6.84 -10.34 -10.50
CA ALA A 381 7.49 -11.57 -10.93
C ALA A 381 9.01 -11.54 -10.66
N ARG A 382 9.66 -10.42 -11.00
CA ARG A 382 11.09 -10.20 -10.74
C ARG A 382 11.39 -10.22 -9.23
N GLU A 383 10.61 -9.52 -8.40
CA GLU A 383 10.78 -9.51 -6.95
C GLU A 383 10.72 -10.92 -6.33
N ALA A 384 9.77 -11.72 -6.79
CA ALA A 384 9.61 -13.09 -6.28
C ALA A 384 10.79 -13.99 -6.67
N ASP A 385 11.26 -13.92 -7.93
CA ASP A 385 12.39 -14.72 -8.42
C ASP A 385 13.71 -14.28 -7.76
N ASP A 386 13.94 -12.97 -7.63
CA ASP A 386 15.11 -12.41 -6.94
C ASP A 386 15.14 -12.84 -5.45
N ALA A 387 14.00 -12.78 -4.76
CA ALA A 387 13.89 -13.16 -3.35
C ALA A 387 14.14 -14.66 -3.13
N ALA A 388 13.59 -15.50 -4.01
CA ALA A 388 13.81 -16.94 -3.95
C ALA A 388 15.27 -17.33 -4.23
N SER A 389 15.88 -16.72 -5.27
CA SER A 389 17.29 -16.89 -5.57
C SER A 389 18.17 -16.42 -4.40
N GLY A 390 17.84 -15.25 -3.83
CA GLY A 390 18.52 -14.69 -2.65
C GLY A 390 18.47 -15.65 -1.46
N LEU A 391 17.32 -16.23 -1.16
CA LEU A 391 17.16 -17.21 -0.08
C LEU A 391 18.09 -18.43 -0.29
N VAL A 392 18.02 -19.05 -1.46
CA VAL A 392 18.83 -20.23 -1.78
C VAL A 392 20.33 -19.94 -1.65
N ARG A 393 20.79 -18.82 -2.22
CA ARG A 393 22.20 -18.43 -2.20
C ARG A 393 22.68 -18.06 -0.80
N SER A 394 21.85 -17.39 -0.03
CA SER A 394 22.18 -17.02 1.36
C SER A 394 22.28 -18.25 2.26
N LEU A 395 21.39 -19.25 2.09
CA LEU A 395 21.47 -20.54 2.80
C LEU A 395 22.73 -21.34 2.43
N GLN A 396 23.08 -21.37 1.14
CA GLN A 396 24.34 -21.99 0.69
C GLN A 396 25.56 -21.28 1.31
N SER A 397 25.58 -19.93 1.27
CA SER A 397 26.64 -19.15 1.87
C SER A 397 26.74 -19.37 3.37
N ALA A 398 25.61 -19.40 4.10
CA ALA A 398 25.59 -19.66 5.53
C ALA A 398 26.21 -21.04 5.86
N THR A 399 25.85 -22.10 5.12
CA THR A 399 26.41 -23.43 5.31
C THR A 399 27.93 -23.46 5.11
N ILE A 400 28.44 -22.82 4.04
CA ILE A 400 29.90 -22.77 3.75
C ILE A 400 30.63 -21.97 4.81
N ARG A 401 30.07 -20.81 5.23
CA ARG A 401 30.68 -19.95 6.24
C ARG A 401 30.65 -20.55 7.64
N ASP A 402 29.65 -21.36 7.95
CA ASP A 402 29.66 -22.15 9.21
C ASP A 402 30.83 -23.12 9.24
N GLN A 403 31.05 -23.91 8.17
CA GLN A 403 32.21 -24.80 8.06
C GLN A 403 33.54 -24.04 8.12
N ALA A 404 33.61 -22.88 7.44
CA ALA A 404 34.81 -22.02 7.47
C ALA A 404 35.05 -21.46 8.89
N SER A 405 34.01 -21.07 9.61
CA SER A 405 34.10 -20.61 11.00
C SER A 405 34.60 -21.70 11.94
N GLN A 406 34.10 -22.93 11.80
CA GLN A 406 34.61 -24.10 12.57
C GLN A 406 36.05 -24.39 12.26
N ALA A 407 36.48 -24.35 11.00
CA ALA A 407 37.87 -24.53 10.61
C ALA A 407 38.76 -23.39 11.14
N ALA A 408 38.32 -22.14 11.08
CA ALA A 408 39.05 -20.99 11.63
C ALA A 408 39.17 -21.09 13.17
N GLN A 409 38.16 -21.53 13.87
CA GLN A 409 38.23 -21.79 15.32
C GLN A 409 39.25 -22.87 15.65
N ARG A 410 39.30 -23.93 14.86
CA ARG A 410 40.33 -24.97 15.02
C ARG A 410 41.74 -24.44 14.75
N SER A 411 41.93 -23.64 13.70
CA SER A 411 43.17 -22.97 13.36
C SER A 411 43.65 -22.07 14.49
N LEU A 412 42.79 -21.27 15.08
CA LEU A 412 43.12 -20.40 16.21
C LEU A 412 43.59 -21.23 17.44
N ASN A 413 42.86 -22.34 17.74
CA ASN A 413 43.25 -23.19 18.86
C ASN A 413 44.66 -23.80 18.67
N LEU A 414 44.95 -24.26 17.45
CA LEU A 414 46.29 -24.80 17.10
C LEU A 414 47.37 -23.74 17.12
N ALA A 415 47.15 -22.57 16.49
CA ALA A 415 48.10 -21.44 16.48
C ALA A 415 48.40 -20.97 17.90
N SER A 416 47.39 -20.87 18.75
CA SER A 416 47.56 -20.48 20.15
C SER A 416 48.34 -21.51 20.98
N SER A 417 48.19 -22.82 20.68
CA SER A 417 48.97 -23.89 21.34
C SER A 417 50.47 -23.83 20.90
N GLN A 418 50.70 -23.76 19.57
CA GLN A 418 52.07 -23.68 19.00
C GLN A 418 52.82 -22.43 19.48
N TYR A 419 52.13 -21.29 19.60
CA TYR A 419 52.76 -20.06 20.14
C TYR A 419 53.18 -20.24 21.60
N ARG A 420 52.30 -20.81 22.46
CA ARG A 420 52.62 -21.07 23.87
C ARG A 420 53.77 -22.06 24.08
N GLU A 421 53.96 -22.97 23.13
CA GLU A 421 55.03 -23.95 23.14
C GLU A 421 56.33 -23.47 22.46
N GLY A 422 56.28 -22.21 21.91
CA GLY A 422 57.43 -21.59 21.23
C GLY A 422 57.70 -22.12 19.81
N PHE A 423 56.73 -22.85 19.21
CA PHE A 423 56.87 -23.39 17.84
C PHE A 423 56.35 -22.45 16.73
N ALA A 424 55.67 -21.35 17.11
CA ALA A 424 55.13 -20.42 16.14
C ALA A 424 55.22 -18.99 16.61
N ASP A 425 55.30 -18.05 15.66
CA ASP A 425 55.28 -16.60 15.89
C ASP A 425 53.87 -16.15 16.28
N PHE A 426 53.79 -15.03 17.04
CA PHE A 426 52.54 -14.42 17.45
C PHE A 426 51.66 -13.98 16.27
N GLN A 427 52.30 -13.60 15.14
CA GLN A 427 51.60 -13.23 13.91
C GLN A 427 50.54 -14.29 13.47
N ARG A 428 50.90 -15.59 13.60
CA ARG A 428 49.95 -16.68 13.27
C ARG A 428 48.70 -16.69 14.16
N VAL A 429 48.82 -16.29 15.42
CA VAL A 429 47.69 -16.17 16.35
C VAL A 429 46.84 -14.99 15.93
N LEU A 430 47.40 -13.85 15.58
CA LEU A 430 46.67 -12.67 15.11
C LEU A 430 45.91 -12.97 13.82
N ASP A 431 46.55 -13.57 12.83
CA ASP A 431 45.93 -13.93 11.56
C ASP A 431 44.75 -14.91 11.79
N ALA A 432 44.92 -15.91 12.67
CA ALA A 432 43.86 -16.86 12.99
C ALA A 432 42.70 -16.19 13.75
N GLN A 433 42.95 -15.24 14.65
CA GLN A 433 41.94 -14.45 15.33
C GLN A 433 41.14 -13.60 14.36
N GLN A 434 41.81 -12.91 13.44
CA GLN A 434 41.18 -12.06 12.43
C GLN A 434 40.28 -12.90 11.48
N LEU A 435 40.84 -14.04 11.00
CA LEU A 435 40.11 -14.94 10.13
C LEU A 435 38.86 -15.50 10.83
N LEU A 436 38.97 -15.90 12.11
CA LEU A 436 37.85 -16.38 12.88
C LEU A 436 36.69 -15.35 12.99
N LEU A 437 37.06 -14.10 13.39
CA LEU A 437 36.10 -13.00 13.48
C LEU A 437 35.40 -12.77 12.14
N GLN A 438 36.18 -12.72 11.04
CA GLN A 438 35.64 -12.54 9.70
C GLN A 438 34.65 -13.65 9.28
N GLN A 439 34.98 -14.92 9.55
CA GLN A 439 34.09 -16.02 9.18
C GLN A 439 32.85 -16.09 10.06
N GLN A 440 32.97 -15.84 11.37
CA GLN A 440 31.83 -15.77 12.29
C GLN A 440 30.87 -14.63 11.91
N ASP A 441 31.38 -13.43 11.65
CA ASP A 441 30.57 -12.29 11.22
C ASP A 441 29.87 -12.56 9.89
N GLY A 442 30.63 -13.07 8.92
CA GLY A 442 30.09 -13.43 7.60
C GLY A 442 29.03 -14.52 7.66
N TYR A 443 29.12 -15.46 8.60
CA TYR A 443 28.08 -16.50 8.85
C TYR A 443 26.80 -15.86 9.33
N LEU A 444 26.86 -14.96 10.34
CA LEU A 444 25.67 -14.27 10.85
C LEU A 444 25.01 -13.39 9.80
N VAL A 445 25.79 -12.64 9.01
CA VAL A 445 25.28 -11.86 7.90
C VAL A 445 24.57 -12.73 6.87
N SER A 446 25.15 -13.90 6.52
CA SER A 446 24.51 -14.82 5.57
C SER A 446 23.20 -15.40 6.11
N ARG A 447 23.11 -15.67 7.40
CA ARG A 447 21.86 -16.09 8.07
C ARG A 447 20.81 -14.97 8.06
N GLY A 448 21.21 -13.76 8.44
CA GLY A 448 20.33 -12.59 8.38
C GLY A 448 19.77 -12.35 6.98
N ASN A 449 20.63 -12.44 5.96
CA ASN A 449 20.23 -12.30 4.56
C ASN A 449 19.26 -13.42 4.12
N ALA A 450 19.44 -14.65 4.60
CA ALA A 450 18.52 -15.73 4.29
C ALA A 450 17.11 -15.47 4.86
N VAL A 451 17.03 -14.97 6.11
CA VAL A 451 15.76 -14.60 6.73
C VAL A 451 15.11 -13.41 5.99
N SER A 452 15.87 -12.35 5.69
CA SER A 452 15.38 -11.18 4.96
C SER A 452 14.88 -11.56 3.55
N SER A 453 15.59 -12.45 2.85
CA SER A 453 15.15 -12.98 1.56
C SER A 453 13.84 -13.77 1.67
N LEU A 454 13.64 -14.53 2.75
CA LEU A 454 12.40 -15.25 3.01
C LEU A 454 11.24 -14.28 3.27
N VAL A 455 11.45 -13.24 4.10
CA VAL A 455 10.45 -12.18 4.34
C VAL A 455 10.07 -11.50 3.02
N THR A 456 11.09 -11.16 2.20
CA THR A 456 10.89 -10.54 0.89
C THR A 456 10.12 -11.46 -0.06
N LEU A 457 10.39 -12.77 -0.03
CA LEU A 457 9.65 -13.75 -0.83
C LEU A 457 8.16 -13.77 -0.44
N TYR A 458 7.84 -13.87 0.84
CA TYR A 458 6.45 -13.86 1.28
C TYR A 458 5.73 -12.55 0.94
N LYS A 459 6.44 -11.42 1.07
CA LYS A 459 5.94 -10.12 0.60
C LYS A 459 5.65 -10.16 -0.90
N ALA A 460 6.60 -10.62 -1.71
CA ALA A 460 6.46 -10.68 -3.16
C ALA A 460 5.34 -11.61 -3.63
N LEU A 461 5.00 -12.64 -2.86
CA LEU A 461 3.89 -13.55 -3.11
C LEU A 461 2.53 -13.00 -2.65
N GLY A 462 2.49 -11.79 -2.11
CA GLY A 462 1.24 -11.18 -1.63
C GLY A 462 0.75 -11.77 -0.31
N GLY A 463 1.63 -12.37 0.52
CA GLY A 463 1.28 -12.91 1.81
C GLY A 463 1.19 -11.86 2.92
N GLY A 464 0.42 -12.13 3.96
CA GLY A 464 0.39 -11.27 5.16
C GLY A 464 -0.71 -10.22 5.16
N TRP A 465 -1.83 -10.42 4.48
CA TRP A 465 -3.02 -9.59 4.63
C TRP A 465 -4.24 -10.45 4.93
N ASP A 466 -5.24 -9.86 5.58
CA ASP A 466 -6.48 -10.52 5.98
C ASP A 466 -7.66 -9.59 5.68
N ALA A 467 -8.53 -10.03 4.77
CA ALA A 467 -9.72 -9.29 4.38
C ALA A 467 -10.77 -9.18 5.50
N SER A 468 -10.71 -10.05 6.53
CA SER A 468 -11.66 -10.06 7.64
C SER A 468 -11.39 -8.99 8.70
N ARG A 469 -10.24 -8.32 8.63
CA ARG A 469 -9.87 -7.30 9.61
C ARG A 469 -10.60 -5.99 9.34
N ALA A 470 -11.28 -5.46 10.36
CA ALA A 470 -11.91 -4.14 10.31
C ALA A 470 -10.86 -3.04 10.01
N PRO A 471 -11.07 -2.22 8.97
CA PRO A 471 -10.10 -1.19 8.56
C PRO A 471 -10.02 -0.01 9.54
N ILE A 472 -11.07 0.23 10.33
CA ILE A 472 -11.16 1.32 11.30
C ILE A 472 -11.41 0.73 12.68
N ASP A 473 -10.57 1.07 13.65
CA ASP A 473 -10.73 0.62 15.03
C ASP A 473 -12.00 1.21 15.68
N PRO A 474 -12.61 0.49 16.65
CA PRO A 474 -13.90 0.91 17.25
C PRO A 474 -13.86 2.29 17.91
N ALA A 475 -12.73 2.68 18.52
CA ALA A 475 -12.60 3.97 19.18
C ALA A 475 -12.58 5.12 18.17
N THR A 476 -11.82 4.97 17.08
CA THR A 476 -11.81 5.94 15.96
C THR A 476 -13.19 6.04 15.32
N ARG A 477 -13.86 4.90 15.07
CA ARG A 477 -15.24 4.87 14.53
C ARG A 477 -16.18 5.68 15.43
N GLN A 478 -16.16 5.44 16.72
CA GLN A 478 -16.98 6.18 17.68
C GLN A 478 -16.70 7.68 17.66
N GLN A 479 -15.43 8.09 17.63
CA GLN A 479 -15.05 9.50 17.51
C GLN A 479 -15.55 10.16 16.23
N MET A 480 -15.53 9.44 15.11
CA MET A 480 -16.04 9.93 13.83
C MET A 480 -17.56 10.13 13.88
N GLN A 481 -18.30 9.15 14.43
CA GLN A 481 -19.75 9.24 14.60
C GLN A 481 -20.18 10.38 15.55
N GLN A 482 -19.38 10.68 16.58
CA GLN A 482 -19.64 11.81 17.48
C GLN A 482 -19.45 13.19 16.81
N ARG A 483 -18.58 13.29 15.81
CA ARG A 483 -18.27 14.54 15.09
C ARG A 483 -19.23 14.82 13.96
N THR A 484 -19.70 13.79 13.28
CA THR A 484 -20.48 13.89 12.05
C THR A 484 -21.40 12.68 11.94
N ASP A 485 -22.61 12.88 11.43
CA ASP A 485 -23.52 11.77 11.12
C ASP A 485 -22.99 10.99 9.89
N TRP A 486 -22.43 9.83 10.14
CA TRP A 486 -21.94 8.92 9.12
C TRP A 486 -23.00 7.92 8.64
N GLY A 487 -24.15 7.82 9.34
CA GLY A 487 -25.13 6.79 9.06
C GLY A 487 -24.51 5.39 8.99
N GLU A 488 -24.87 4.62 7.97
CA GLU A 488 -24.37 3.26 7.73
C GLU A 488 -23.00 3.24 6.97
N LEU A 489 -22.41 4.38 6.61
CA LEU A 489 -21.19 4.42 5.81
C LEU A 489 -19.95 3.89 6.55
N LEU A 490 -19.96 3.87 7.88
CA LEU A 490 -18.89 3.28 8.69
C LEU A 490 -19.14 1.80 9.02
N ASP A 491 -20.30 1.26 8.71
CA ASP A 491 -20.58 -0.15 8.95
C ASP A 491 -19.80 -1.00 7.93
N GLU A 492 -19.34 -2.17 8.38
CA GLU A 492 -18.64 -3.07 7.47
C GLU A 492 -19.60 -3.49 6.35
N PRO A 493 -19.20 -3.35 5.07
CA PRO A 493 -20.00 -3.94 4.01
C PRO A 493 -20.06 -5.44 4.26
N ALA A 494 -21.26 -6.01 4.16
CA ALA A 494 -21.41 -7.45 4.14
C ALA A 494 -20.47 -8.00 3.05
N PRO A 495 -19.74 -9.11 3.27
CA PRO A 495 -18.83 -9.67 2.28
C PRO A 495 -19.61 -9.88 0.98
N THR A 496 -19.31 -9.06 -0.02
CA THR A 496 -19.96 -9.14 -1.32
C THR A 496 -19.58 -10.46 -1.97
N ALA A 497 -20.57 -11.17 -2.49
CA ALA A 497 -20.48 -12.50 -3.10
C ALA A 497 -19.52 -12.59 -4.32
N HIS A 498 -18.85 -11.50 -4.72
CA HIS A 498 -17.85 -11.49 -5.75
C HIS A 498 -16.50 -12.11 -5.37
N ALA A 499 -16.28 -12.44 -4.07
CA ALA A 499 -15.10 -13.16 -3.62
C ALA A 499 -15.23 -14.70 -3.70
N GLN A 500 -16.39 -15.23 -4.13
CA GLN A 500 -16.67 -16.67 -4.18
C GLN A 500 -16.77 -17.24 -5.61
N GLY A 501 -16.47 -16.46 -6.64
CA GLY A 501 -16.61 -16.85 -8.07
C GLY A 501 -15.39 -17.48 -8.73
N GLU A 502 -14.37 -17.92 -7.98
CA GLU A 502 -13.19 -18.60 -8.53
C GLU A 502 -12.91 -19.96 -7.86
N THR A 503 -13.97 -20.76 -7.68
CA THR A 503 -13.80 -22.21 -7.45
C THR A 503 -14.78 -22.96 -8.37
N GLU A 504 -14.46 -23.02 -9.66
CA GLU A 504 -14.81 -24.11 -10.56
C GLU A 504 -13.76 -24.19 -11.67
#